data_92e735d4f689e5f92e3dc926b48995c8
#
_entry.id   92e735d4f689e5f92e3dc926b48995c8
#
_cell.length_a   1.000
_cell.length_b   1.000
_cell.length_c   1.000
_cell.angle_alpha   90.00
_cell.angle_beta   90.00
_cell.angle_gamma   90.00
#
_symmetry.space_group_name_H-M   'P 1'
#
loop_
_entity.id
_entity.type
_entity.pdbx_description
1 polymer ?
#
loop_
_entity_poly.entity_id
_entity_poly.type
_entity_poly.pdbx_seq_one_letter_code
_entity_poly.pdbx_strand_id
1 'polypeptide(L)'
;MIFSRKIPGFAAALAAVLVVAFVLSALAAPSGPPIKIGGTLALTGPLAATALLHKITAEIYVEELNRGNGLLGRPVEWIVLDDQSKPEVTRSLYEKLITVDKVDLLMGPYATGGIIAAMGVAQRYQKMLIHHSFGMPHLAKYDMQFPAAPFGPEPNRTVPGILFDAVAATTNPPKTVAIVTSKFPSAQFQSSGARDVAAQRGLKVALYLEYEFGTRDFGPIAARIKDANADLLWVGALGLDGNLVLEELKRLDYTPRRHYHLFPAPGPMATAQDAKLALSHTFLEEHPPFTNNPAAAKFATLYHERAAKAGVPYTNVDTQAAGSYAAWQMLDAAVTATKSLDDKALAQWLRKNQVQTIVGRFRFDGPNNYGDDLSRVKQVQDGKWVVVWPKEFAAPGARLLPQ
;
A
#
# COMPACT_ATOMS: atom_id res chain seq x y z
N MET A 1 43.66 67.33 -16.96
CA MET A 1 42.33 66.69 -16.66
C MET A 1 42.30 65.37 -17.40
N ILE A 2 42.44 64.25 -16.64
CA ILE A 2 42.39 62.88 -17.21
C ILE A 2 41.09 62.27 -16.76
N PHE A 3 40.18 62.05 -17.72
CA PHE A 3 38.90 61.35 -17.45
C PHE A 3 39.10 59.81 -17.46
N SER A 4 38.96 59.21 -16.28
CA SER A 4 38.91 57.77 -16.13
C SER A 4 37.53 57.25 -16.52
N ARG A 5 37.41 56.51 -17.63
CA ARG A 5 36.19 55.79 -17.98
C ARG A 5 36.17 54.42 -17.24
N LYS A 6 35.30 54.29 -16.26
CA LYS A 6 34.94 52.99 -15.67
C LYS A 6 34.08 52.22 -16.67
N ILE A 7 34.46 50.99 -16.98
CA ILE A 7 33.70 50.02 -17.79
C ILE A 7 32.86 49.16 -16.84
N PRO A 8 31.51 49.29 -16.80
CA PRO A 8 30.66 48.48 -15.88
C PRO A 8 30.11 47.21 -16.54
N GLY A 9 30.73 46.67 -17.58
CA GLY A 9 30.16 45.54 -18.33
C GLY A 9 30.65 44.14 -17.92
N PHE A 10 31.83 44.04 -17.30
CA PHE A 10 32.45 42.72 -17.07
C PHE A 10 31.88 41.94 -15.87
N ALA A 11 31.46 42.61 -14.83
CA ALA A 11 30.92 41.96 -13.62
C ALA A 11 29.49 41.38 -13.85
N ALA A 12 28.68 42.05 -14.67
CA ALA A 12 27.32 41.60 -14.99
C ALA A 12 27.33 40.37 -15.93
N ALA A 13 28.28 40.30 -16.86
CA ALA A 13 28.44 39.15 -17.77
C ALA A 13 28.90 37.88 -17.01
N LEU A 14 29.81 38.04 -16.03
CA LEU A 14 30.29 36.89 -15.23
C LEU A 14 29.23 36.36 -14.31
N ALA A 15 28.37 37.20 -13.70
CA ALA A 15 27.25 36.80 -12.87
C ALA A 15 26.15 36.08 -13.68
N ALA A 16 25.87 36.53 -14.90
CA ALA A 16 24.89 35.87 -15.79
C ALA A 16 25.37 34.49 -16.26
N VAL A 17 26.65 34.32 -16.53
CA VAL A 17 27.24 33.02 -16.91
C VAL A 17 27.23 32.04 -15.74
N LEU A 18 27.49 32.49 -14.51
CA LEU A 18 27.42 31.66 -13.30
C LEU A 18 25.99 31.24 -12.97
N VAL A 19 25.00 32.11 -13.14
CA VAL A 19 23.57 31.75 -12.91
C VAL A 19 23.08 30.77 -13.97
N VAL A 20 23.46 30.93 -15.25
CA VAL A 20 23.11 29.99 -16.30
C VAL A 20 23.79 28.64 -16.10
N ALA A 21 25.03 28.59 -15.65
CA ALA A 21 25.75 27.36 -15.32
C ALA A 21 25.12 26.65 -14.11
N PHE A 22 24.62 27.38 -13.11
CA PHE A 22 23.96 26.82 -11.94
C PHE A 22 22.56 26.27 -12.28
N VAL A 23 21.82 26.94 -13.17
CA VAL A 23 20.49 26.45 -13.64
C VAL A 23 20.66 25.25 -14.58
N LEU A 24 21.69 25.18 -15.39
CA LEU A 24 21.99 24.03 -16.25
C LEU A 24 22.49 22.83 -15.45
N SER A 25 23.15 23.02 -14.31
CA SER A 25 23.54 21.92 -13.41
C SER A 25 22.33 21.27 -12.70
N ALA A 26 21.24 22.00 -12.53
CA ALA A 26 20.00 21.48 -11.92
C ALA A 26 19.17 20.60 -12.88
N LEU A 27 19.55 20.54 -14.16
CA LEU A 27 18.89 19.76 -15.23
C LEU A 27 19.80 18.69 -15.84
N ALA A 28 20.95 18.39 -15.23
CA ALA A 28 21.81 17.33 -15.73
C ALA A 28 21.10 15.97 -15.56
N ALA A 29 20.89 15.26 -16.67
CA ALA A 29 20.38 13.90 -16.63
C ALA A 29 21.32 13.00 -15.80
N PRO A 30 20.78 11.99 -15.09
CA PRO A 30 21.61 11.08 -14.31
C PRO A 30 22.63 10.38 -15.21
N SER A 31 23.85 10.17 -14.72
CA SER A 31 24.97 9.65 -15.50
C SER A 31 25.74 8.57 -14.74
N GLY A 32 26.53 7.77 -15.48
CA GLY A 32 27.29 6.66 -14.93
C GLY A 32 26.53 5.34 -14.91
N PRO A 33 27.11 4.28 -14.32
CA PRO A 33 26.46 2.96 -14.25
C PRO A 33 25.19 3.04 -13.42
N PRO A 34 24.10 2.37 -13.84
CA PRO A 34 22.82 2.42 -13.12
C PRO A 34 22.94 1.82 -11.72
N ILE A 35 22.12 2.33 -10.80
CA ILE A 35 21.84 1.67 -9.53
C ILE A 35 20.76 0.61 -9.80
N LYS A 36 21.10 -0.65 -9.59
CA LYS A 36 20.21 -1.77 -9.79
C LYS A 36 19.38 -2.04 -8.55
N ILE A 37 18.06 -1.92 -8.66
CA ILE A 37 17.13 -2.27 -7.59
C ILE A 37 16.39 -3.54 -8.04
N GLY A 38 16.54 -4.63 -7.29
CA GLY A 38 15.96 -5.92 -7.63
C GLY A 38 14.73 -6.26 -6.77
N GLY A 39 13.76 -6.91 -7.37
CA GLY A 39 12.59 -7.41 -6.65
C GLY A 39 11.78 -8.41 -7.47
N THR A 40 10.76 -8.99 -6.83
CA THR A 40 9.79 -9.83 -7.55
C THR A 40 8.38 -9.27 -7.40
N LEU A 41 7.54 -9.59 -8.37
CA LEU A 41 6.09 -9.41 -8.29
C LEU A 41 5.41 -10.68 -8.84
N ALA A 42 4.20 -10.93 -8.39
CA ALA A 42 3.36 -12.02 -8.90
C ALA A 42 2.76 -11.60 -10.26
N LEU A 43 3.60 -11.49 -11.31
CA LEU A 43 3.13 -11.03 -12.63
C LEU A 43 2.21 -12.05 -13.31
N THR A 44 2.26 -13.29 -12.87
CA THR A 44 1.33 -14.38 -13.23
C THR A 44 0.76 -15.06 -11.98
N GLY A 45 -0.31 -15.86 -12.16
CA GLY A 45 -0.98 -16.56 -11.06
C GLY A 45 -2.09 -15.72 -10.38
N PRO A 46 -2.64 -16.21 -9.26
CA PRO A 46 -3.86 -15.64 -8.64
C PRO A 46 -3.70 -14.21 -8.10
N LEU A 47 -2.48 -13.74 -7.90
CA LEU A 47 -2.22 -12.39 -7.38
C LEU A 47 -1.85 -11.38 -8.48
N ALA A 48 -1.88 -11.76 -9.76
CA ALA A 48 -1.38 -10.96 -10.87
C ALA A 48 -2.10 -9.60 -11.00
N ALA A 49 -3.42 -9.57 -10.81
CA ALA A 49 -4.19 -8.34 -10.92
C ALA A 49 -3.72 -7.26 -9.92
N THR A 50 -3.42 -7.65 -8.67
CA THR A 50 -2.90 -6.71 -7.67
C THR A 50 -1.42 -6.40 -7.92
N ALA A 51 -0.62 -7.38 -8.32
CA ALA A 51 0.79 -7.16 -8.65
C ALA A 51 0.98 -6.18 -9.81
N LEU A 52 0.04 -6.13 -10.77
CA LEU A 52 0.02 -5.13 -11.84
C LEU A 52 -0.03 -3.69 -11.29
N LEU A 53 -0.78 -3.44 -10.22
CA LEU A 53 -0.85 -2.11 -9.59
C LEU A 53 0.50 -1.71 -9.00
N HIS A 54 1.20 -2.64 -8.35
CA HIS A 54 2.57 -2.42 -7.85
C HIS A 54 3.56 -2.16 -8.99
N LYS A 55 3.43 -2.91 -10.09
CA LYS A 55 4.29 -2.75 -11.28
C LYS A 55 4.13 -1.36 -11.90
N ILE A 56 2.89 -0.93 -12.17
CA ILE A 56 2.59 0.40 -12.71
C ILE A 56 3.18 1.50 -11.81
N THR A 57 3.00 1.36 -10.50
CA THR A 57 3.50 2.31 -9.51
C THR A 57 5.01 2.42 -9.52
N ALA A 58 5.71 1.28 -9.54
CA ALA A 58 7.17 1.23 -9.57
C ALA A 58 7.72 1.85 -10.86
N GLU A 59 7.13 1.53 -12.01
CA GLU A 59 7.50 2.12 -13.31
C GLU A 59 7.37 3.65 -13.28
N ILE A 60 6.25 4.18 -12.77
CA ILE A 60 6.06 5.62 -12.61
C ILE A 60 7.17 6.22 -11.74
N TYR A 61 7.44 5.61 -10.58
CA TYR A 61 8.43 6.16 -9.64
C TYR A 61 9.84 6.17 -10.23
N VAL A 62 10.27 5.06 -10.82
CA VAL A 62 11.60 4.92 -11.44
C VAL A 62 11.78 5.86 -12.64
N GLU A 63 10.74 6.02 -13.47
CA GLU A 63 10.76 6.99 -14.56
C GLU A 63 10.88 8.42 -14.05
N GLU A 64 10.15 8.79 -12.99
CA GLU A 64 10.25 10.13 -12.39
C GLU A 64 11.63 10.38 -11.76
N LEU A 65 12.22 9.38 -11.09
CA LEU A 65 13.58 9.45 -10.60
C LEU A 65 14.57 9.72 -11.75
N ASN A 66 14.48 8.94 -12.82
CA ASN A 66 15.39 9.01 -13.97
C ASN A 66 15.16 10.27 -14.82
N ARG A 67 13.94 10.82 -14.83
CA ARG A 67 13.63 12.11 -15.46
C ARG A 67 14.26 13.28 -14.67
N GLY A 68 14.43 13.09 -13.36
CA GLY A 68 15.18 14.00 -12.50
C GLY A 68 16.69 13.72 -12.54
N ASN A 69 17.28 13.62 -11.38
CA ASN A 69 18.73 13.35 -11.23
C ASN A 69 19.03 11.89 -10.81
N GLY A 70 18.09 10.96 -10.96
CA GLY A 70 18.21 9.59 -10.51
C GLY A 70 18.41 9.47 -9.00
N LEU A 71 19.07 8.40 -8.56
CA LEU A 71 19.57 8.26 -7.19
C LEU A 71 21.08 8.57 -7.17
N LEU A 72 21.51 9.45 -6.28
CA LEU A 72 22.92 9.87 -6.16
C LEU A 72 23.55 10.33 -7.50
N GLY A 73 22.77 10.93 -8.38
CA GLY A 73 23.22 11.37 -9.73
C GLY A 73 23.36 10.23 -10.74
N ARG A 74 22.95 9.02 -10.41
CA ARG A 74 23.02 7.82 -11.25
C ARG A 74 21.63 7.38 -11.69
N PRO A 75 21.44 6.85 -12.92
CA PRO A 75 20.15 6.27 -13.30
C PRO A 75 19.79 5.05 -12.44
N VAL A 76 18.50 4.80 -12.28
CA VAL A 76 17.97 3.64 -11.60
C VAL A 76 17.48 2.62 -12.62
N GLU A 77 17.92 1.37 -12.47
CA GLU A 77 17.42 0.21 -13.21
C GLU A 77 16.61 -0.67 -12.24
N TRP A 78 15.31 -0.81 -12.49
CA TRP A 78 14.47 -1.71 -11.71
C TRP A 78 14.38 -3.07 -12.40
N ILE A 79 14.93 -4.11 -11.75
CA ILE A 79 14.92 -5.50 -12.20
C ILE A 79 13.79 -6.22 -11.46
N VAL A 80 12.67 -6.46 -12.15
CA VAL A 80 11.52 -7.18 -11.60
C VAL A 80 11.38 -8.55 -12.26
N LEU A 81 11.24 -9.58 -11.44
CA LEU A 81 11.08 -10.95 -11.88
C LEU A 81 9.71 -11.49 -11.46
N ASP A 82 9.14 -12.39 -12.28
CA ASP A 82 7.83 -13.00 -12.00
C ASP A 82 7.97 -14.16 -11.01
N ASP A 83 7.40 -14.02 -9.81
CA ASP A 83 7.38 -15.09 -8.81
C ASP A 83 6.16 -16.02 -8.93
N GLN A 84 5.31 -15.82 -9.92
CA GLN A 84 4.16 -16.68 -10.24
C GLN A 84 3.19 -16.86 -9.06
N SER A 85 3.14 -15.91 -8.14
CA SER A 85 2.38 -16.00 -6.88
C SER A 85 2.84 -17.14 -5.95
N LYS A 86 4.10 -17.58 -6.06
CA LYS A 86 4.66 -18.75 -5.34
C LYS A 86 5.84 -18.34 -4.44
N PRO A 87 5.73 -18.51 -3.11
CA PRO A 87 6.81 -18.16 -2.19
C PRO A 87 8.14 -18.86 -2.42
N GLU A 88 8.12 -20.11 -2.89
CA GLU A 88 9.33 -20.87 -3.22
C GLU A 88 10.04 -20.31 -4.46
N VAL A 89 9.30 -19.81 -5.44
CA VAL A 89 9.86 -19.10 -6.60
C VAL A 89 10.42 -17.75 -6.16
N THR A 90 9.70 -17.00 -5.33
CA THR A 90 10.19 -15.76 -4.73
C THR A 90 11.56 -15.96 -4.09
N ARG A 91 11.73 -16.99 -3.25
CA ARG A 91 13.00 -17.31 -2.60
C ARG A 91 14.14 -17.46 -3.60
N SER A 92 13.96 -18.32 -4.60
CA SER A 92 14.96 -18.61 -5.62
C SER A 92 15.34 -17.36 -6.43
N LEU A 93 14.35 -16.52 -6.74
CA LEU A 93 14.57 -15.29 -7.50
C LEU A 93 15.33 -14.23 -6.69
N TYR A 94 15.07 -14.08 -5.38
CA TYR A 94 15.86 -13.17 -4.53
C TYR A 94 17.30 -13.64 -4.38
N GLU A 95 17.55 -14.95 -4.28
CA GLU A 95 18.92 -15.47 -4.32
C GLU A 95 19.61 -15.13 -5.64
N LYS A 96 18.92 -15.30 -6.79
CA LYS A 96 19.43 -14.94 -8.11
C LYS A 96 19.73 -13.42 -8.21
N LEU A 97 18.79 -12.57 -7.81
CA LEU A 97 18.97 -11.11 -7.84
C LEU A 97 20.26 -10.68 -7.10
N ILE A 98 20.54 -11.29 -5.94
CA ILE A 98 21.72 -10.96 -5.13
C ILE A 98 22.99 -11.58 -5.70
N THR A 99 22.96 -12.88 -6.04
CA THR A 99 24.19 -13.64 -6.35
C THR A 99 24.57 -13.61 -7.82
N VAL A 100 23.62 -13.50 -8.72
CA VAL A 100 23.85 -13.52 -10.20
C VAL A 100 23.69 -12.13 -10.78
N ASP A 101 22.55 -11.48 -10.56
CA ASP A 101 22.24 -10.17 -11.15
C ASP A 101 22.99 -9.03 -10.45
N LYS A 102 23.51 -9.30 -9.22
CA LYS A 102 24.32 -8.36 -8.43
C LYS A 102 23.62 -7.02 -8.21
N VAL A 103 22.35 -7.07 -7.81
CA VAL A 103 21.61 -5.84 -7.51
C VAL A 103 22.19 -5.10 -6.32
N ASP A 104 22.18 -3.77 -6.39
CA ASP A 104 22.68 -2.90 -5.32
C ASP A 104 21.72 -2.95 -4.12
N LEU A 105 20.40 -2.84 -4.37
CA LEU A 105 19.35 -2.77 -3.35
C LEU A 105 18.20 -3.71 -3.67
N LEU A 106 17.40 -4.05 -2.66
CA LEU A 106 16.20 -4.87 -2.80
C LEU A 106 14.93 -4.04 -2.58
N MET A 107 13.94 -4.28 -3.43
CA MET A 107 12.54 -3.94 -3.19
C MET A 107 11.75 -5.23 -2.94
N GLY A 108 10.88 -5.24 -1.92
CA GLY A 108 10.14 -6.42 -1.53
C GLY A 108 9.05 -6.83 -2.52
N PRO A 109 8.60 -8.07 -2.44
CA PRO A 109 7.50 -8.57 -3.24
C PRO A 109 6.16 -8.12 -2.68
N TYR A 110 5.10 -8.47 -3.39
CA TYR A 110 3.72 -8.42 -2.91
C TYR A 110 3.32 -9.73 -2.23
N ALA A 111 2.40 -9.64 -1.27
CA ALA A 111 1.78 -10.71 -0.50
C ALA A 111 2.66 -11.40 0.56
N THR A 112 1.97 -11.81 1.64
CA THR A 112 2.59 -12.32 2.88
C THR A 112 3.59 -13.46 2.65
N GLY A 113 3.23 -14.46 1.86
CA GLY A 113 4.10 -15.61 1.62
C GLY A 113 5.39 -15.25 0.90
N GLY A 114 5.30 -14.42 -0.15
CA GLY A 114 6.45 -13.91 -0.88
C GLY A 114 7.35 -13.04 0.01
N ILE A 115 6.76 -12.16 0.82
CA ILE A 115 7.51 -11.28 1.71
C ILE A 115 8.30 -12.09 2.76
N ILE A 116 7.71 -13.12 3.37
CA ILE A 116 8.42 -14.01 4.30
C ILE A 116 9.59 -14.70 3.60
N ALA A 117 9.38 -15.20 2.38
CA ALA A 117 10.42 -15.87 1.60
C ALA A 117 11.57 -14.92 1.25
N ALA A 118 11.26 -13.70 0.77
CA ALA A 118 12.24 -12.67 0.47
C ALA A 118 13.00 -12.21 1.71
N MET A 119 12.30 -12.03 2.84
CA MET A 119 12.89 -11.63 4.12
C MET A 119 13.94 -12.63 4.61
N GLY A 120 13.67 -13.93 4.48
CA GLY A 120 14.62 -14.98 4.84
C GLY A 120 15.90 -14.92 4.00
N VAL A 121 15.78 -14.61 2.70
CA VAL A 121 16.94 -14.42 1.81
C VAL A 121 17.67 -13.12 2.16
N ALA A 122 16.94 -12.01 2.29
CA ALA A 122 17.52 -10.73 2.67
C ALA A 122 18.32 -10.82 3.99
N GLN A 123 17.78 -11.49 5.00
CA GLN A 123 18.47 -11.75 6.27
C GLN A 123 19.76 -12.54 6.07
N ARG A 124 19.75 -13.60 5.27
CA ARG A 124 20.93 -14.42 4.99
C ARG A 124 22.07 -13.64 4.35
N TYR A 125 21.73 -12.72 3.43
CA TYR A 125 22.71 -11.91 2.71
C TYR A 125 22.91 -10.52 3.31
N GLN A 126 22.32 -10.24 4.45
CA GLN A 126 22.41 -8.95 5.15
C GLN A 126 21.99 -7.75 4.28
N LYS A 127 20.94 -7.94 3.46
CA LYS A 127 20.36 -6.92 2.60
C LYS A 127 19.17 -6.27 3.29
N MET A 128 19.01 -4.96 3.17
CA MET A 128 17.79 -4.27 3.58
C MET A 128 16.63 -4.67 2.65
N LEU A 129 15.43 -4.83 3.22
CA LEU A 129 14.21 -5.16 2.48
C LEU A 129 13.09 -4.20 2.86
N ILE A 130 12.71 -3.31 1.94
CA ILE A 130 11.46 -2.57 2.04
C ILE A 130 10.39 -3.38 1.32
N HIS A 131 9.23 -3.60 1.93
CA HIS A 131 8.17 -4.42 1.35
C HIS A 131 6.81 -3.73 1.38
N HIS A 132 5.95 -4.10 0.42
CA HIS A 132 4.74 -3.34 0.11
C HIS A 132 3.60 -3.56 1.11
N SER A 133 3.25 -4.81 1.42
CA SER A 133 2.04 -5.09 2.21
C SER A 133 2.18 -6.38 3.00
N PHE A 134 2.61 -6.28 4.24
CA PHE A 134 2.76 -7.41 5.13
C PHE A 134 1.86 -7.26 6.36
N GLY A 135 0.75 -8.01 6.35
CA GLY A 135 -0.28 -7.90 7.39
C GLY A 135 -0.05 -8.79 8.62
N MET A 136 1.18 -9.31 8.84
CA MET A 136 1.54 -10.19 9.96
C MET A 136 2.81 -9.72 10.67
N PRO A 137 2.83 -8.53 11.28
CA PRO A 137 4.03 -7.90 11.84
C PRO A 137 4.81 -8.77 12.82
N HIS A 138 4.14 -9.63 13.58
CA HIS A 138 4.76 -10.54 14.53
C HIS A 138 5.71 -11.58 13.91
N LEU A 139 5.63 -11.79 12.58
CA LEU A 139 6.53 -12.66 11.81
C LEU A 139 7.70 -11.90 11.18
N ALA A 140 7.65 -10.57 11.13
CA ALA A 140 8.66 -9.72 10.51
C ALA A 140 9.86 -9.48 11.47
N LYS A 141 10.57 -10.54 11.85
CA LYS A 141 11.59 -10.49 12.89
C LYS A 141 12.97 -10.04 12.42
N TYR A 142 13.17 -9.87 11.11
CA TYR A 142 14.42 -9.38 10.55
C TYR A 142 14.56 -7.87 10.80
N ASP A 143 15.64 -7.44 11.40
CA ASP A 143 15.86 -6.06 11.85
C ASP A 143 16.08 -5.04 10.71
N MET A 144 16.44 -5.49 9.51
CA MET A 144 16.59 -4.64 8.33
C MET A 144 15.43 -4.81 7.34
N GLN A 145 14.25 -5.25 7.75
CA GLN A 145 13.02 -5.19 6.99
C GLN A 145 12.20 -3.94 7.38
N PHE A 146 11.52 -3.32 6.42
CA PHE A 146 10.72 -2.11 6.65
C PHE A 146 9.39 -2.20 5.91
N PRO A 147 8.24 -2.07 6.62
CA PRO A 147 6.93 -2.13 6.00
C PRO A 147 6.54 -0.78 5.38
N ALA A 148 6.03 -0.80 4.14
CA ALA A 148 5.44 0.36 3.51
C ALA A 148 3.90 0.41 3.60
N ALA A 149 3.28 -0.60 4.22
CA ALA A 149 1.88 -0.56 4.61
C ALA A 149 1.79 -0.22 6.10
N PRO A 150 1.29 0.96 6.48
CA PRO A 150 1.32 1.45 7.85
C PRO A 150 0.16 0.91 8.68
N PHE A 151 0.14 -0.40 8.89
CA PHE A 151 -0.85 -1.09 9.73
C PHE A 151 -0.52 -1.05 11.23
N GLY A 152 0.63 -0.51 11.61
CA GLY A 152 1.12 -0.65 12.98
C GLY A 152 1.54 -2.08 13.32
N PRO A 153 1.97 -2.31 14.59
CA PRO A 153 2.47 -3.62 15.03
C PRO A 153 1.36 -4.67 15.27
N GLU A 154 0.12 -4.26 15.46
CA GLU A 154 -1.00 -5.13 15.82
C GLU A 154 -2.24 -4.95 14.91
N PRO A 155 -2.13 -5.15 13.58
CA PRO A 155 -3.24 -4.89 12.65
C PRO A 155 -4.47 -5.76 12.91
N ASN A 156 -4.30 -6.92 13.53
CA ASN A 156 -5.40 -7.77 13.98
C ASN A 156 -6.25 -7.14 15.10
N ARG A 157 -5.76 -6.08 15.74
CA ARG A 157 -6.49 -5.31 16.76
C ARG A 157 -6.90 -3.93 16.25
N THR A 158 -5.98 -3.24 15.57
CA THR A 158 -6.20 -1.84 15.17
C THR A 158 -7.14 -1.73 13.99
N VAL A 159 -7.01 -2.57 12.96
CA VAL A 159 -7.92 -2.55 11.80
C VAL A 159 -9.38 -2.86 12.18
N PRO A 160 -9.70 -3.95 12.90
CA PRO A 160 -11.08 -4.13 13.39
C PRO A 160 -11.46 -3.08 14.43
N GLY A 161 -10.53 -2.62 15.24
CA GLY A 161 -10.76 -1.56 16.22
C GLY A 161 -11.33 -0.30 15.60
N ILE A 162 -10.66 0.26 14.58
CA ILE A 162 -11.11 1.49 13.91
C ILE A 162 -12.45 1.29 13.19
N LEU A 163 -12.71 0.11 12.62
CA LEU A 163 -14.01 -0.20 12.03
C LEU A 163 -15.10 -0.17 13.10
N PHE A 164 -14.90 -0.89 14.22
CA PHE A 164 -15.92 -0.97 15.27
C PHE A 164 -16.14 0.40 15.94
N ASP A 165 -15.11 1.25 16.05
CA ASP A 165 -15.27 2.62 16.51
C ASP A 165 -16.14 3.44 15.53
N ALA A 166 -15.88 3.31 14.22
CA ALA A 166 -16.66 4.00 13.20
C ALA A 166 -18.15 3.61 13.22
N VAL A 167 -18.44 2.30 13.28
CA VAL A 167 -19.84 1.81 13.28
C VAL A 167 -20.54 2.04 14.63
N ALA A 168 -19.80 2.06 15.73
CA ALA A 168 -20.34 2.39 17.07
C ALA A 168 -20.77 3.86 17.16
N ALA A 169 -20.15 4.76 16.39
CA ALA A 169 -20.50 6.18 16.33
C ALA A 169 -21.78 6.47 15.52
N THR A 170 -22.43 5.44 14.94
CA THR A 170 -23.68 5.60 14.18
C THR A 170 -24.90 5.61 15.11
N THR A 171 -26.05 6.10 14.62
CA THR A 171 -27.31 6.16 15.39
C THR A 171 -27.83 4.78 15.78
N ASN A 172 -27.55 3.74 14.97
CA ASN A 172 -27.93 2.35 15.22
C ASN A 172 -26.66 1.47 15.17
N PRO A 173 -25.86 1.43 16.24
CA PRO A 173 -24.64 0.63 16.26
C PRO A 173 -24.96 -0.87 16.17
N PRO A 174 -24.13 -1.67 15.49
CA PRO A 174 -24.31 -3.10 15.41
C PRO A 174 -24.16 -3.75 16.80
N LYS A 175 -24.97 -4.77 17.08
CA LYS A 175 -24.87 -5.59 18.28
C LYS A 175 -24.31 -6.98 17.99
N THR A 176 -24.40 -7.39 16.73
CA THR A 176 -23.96 -8.71 16.26
C THR A 176 -23.05 -8.57 15.05
N VAL A 177 -22.08 -9.50 14.93
CA VAL A 177 -21.20 -9.60 13.78
C VAL A 177 -21.12 -11.03 13.28
N ALA A 178 -21.24 -11.21 11.96
CA ALA A 178 -20.86 -12.43 11.24
C ALA A 178 -19.49 -12.22 10.62
N ILE A 179 -18.58 -13.12 10.87
CA ILE A 179 -17.21 -13.10 10.33
C ILE A 179 -17.03 -14.30 9.44
N VAL A 180 -16.76 -14.06 8.17
CA VAL A 180 -16.32 -15.08 7.21
C VAL A 180 -14.95 -14.74 6.70
N THR A 181 -14.04 -15.70 6.64
CA THR A 181 -12.65 -15.42 6.28
C THR A 181 -12.01 -16.52 5.45
N SER A 182 -11.27 -16.08 4.43
CA SER A 182 -10.35 -16.96 3.72
C SER A 182 -9.21 -17.41 4.63
N LYS A 183 -8.74 -18.64 4.47
CA LYS A 183 -7.53 -19.16 5.12
C LYS A 183 -6.24 -18.57 4.54
N PHE A 184 -6.33 -17.50 3.77
CA PHE A 184 -5.14 -16.72 3.42
C PHE A 184 -4.54 -16.08 4.70
N PRO A 185 -3.24 -16.25 4.98
CA PRO A 185 -2.67 -16.01 6.30
C PRO A 185 -2.98 -14.64 6.91
N SER A 186 -2.82 -13.54 6.17
CA SER A 186 -3.10 -12.20 6.71
C SER A 186 -4.59 -11.91 6.89
N ALA A 187 -5.45 -12.47 6.03
CA ALA A 187 -6.90 -12.33 6.15
C ALA A 187 -7.42 -13.08 7.37
N GLN A 188 -6.98 -14.32 7.56
CA GLN A 188 -7.32 -15.14 8.72
C GLN A 188 -6.82 -14.51 10.03
N PHE A 189 -5.57 -14.02 10.05
CA PHE A 189 -4.99 -13.37 11.22
C PHE A 189 -5.80 -12.14 11.65
N GLN A 190 -6.14 -11.26 10.71
CA GLN A 190 -6.92 -10.06 11.03
C GLN A 190 -8.39 -10.38 11.37
N SER A 191 -8.99 -11.38 10.74
CA SER A 191 -10.35 -11.81 11.03
C SER A 191 -10.47 -12.50 12.41
N SER A 192 -9.45 -13.27 12.79
CA SER A 192 -9.36 -13.80 14.17
C SER A 192 -9.30 -12.66 15.18
N GLY A 193 -8.49 -11.64 14.91
CA GLY A 193 -8.45 -10.43 15.74
C GLY A 193 -9.79 -9.69 15.77
N ALA A 194 -10.49 -9.60 14.63
CA ALA A 194 -11.82 -8.98 14.56
C ALA A 194 -12.83 -9.70 15.45
N ARG A 195 -12.80 -11.05 15.51
CA ARG A 195 -13.60 -11.84 16.45
C ARG A 195 -13.32 -11.45 17.91
N ASP A 196 -12.04 -11.37 18.24
CA ASP A 196 -11.60 -11.11 19.62
C ASP A 196 -11.92 -9.67 20.04
N VAL A 197 -11.69 -8.69 19.15
CA VAL A 197 -12.03 -7.27 19.40
C VAL A 197 -13.54 -7.06 19.46
N ALA A 198 -14.34 -7.74 18.63
CA ALA A 198 -15.80 -7.69 18.70
C ALA A 198 -16.30 -8.14 20.07
N ALA A 199 -15.81 -9.29 20.57
CA ALA A 199 -16.17 -9.82 21.88
C ALA A 199 -15.77 -8.86 23.01
N GLN A 200 -14.56 -8.27 22.96
CA GLN A 200 -14.11 -7.27 23.94
C GLN A 200 -14.98 -6.01 23.97
N ARG A 201 -15.60 -5.66 22.85
CA ARG A 201 -16.52 -4.50 22.74
C ARG A 201 -17.97 -4.84 22.95
N GLY A 202 -18.28 -6.07 23.38
CA GLY A 202 -19.64 -6.53 23.69
C GLY A 202 -20.48 -6.85 22.45
N LEU A 203 -19.90 -6.96 21.26
CA LEU A 203 -20.62 -7.46 20.09
C LEU A 203 -20.71 -8.98 20.15
N LYS A 204 -21.91 -9.53 19.94
CA LYS A 204 -22.07 -10.99 19.81
C LYS A 204 -21.56 -11.46 18.46
N VAL A 205 -20.59 -12.36 18.45
CA VAL A 205 -20.14 -13.04 17.23
C VAL A 205 -21.18 -14.11 16.88
N ALA A 206 -22.05 -13.81 15.92
CA ALA A 206 -23.14 -14.69 15.50
C ALA A 206 -22.67 -15.82 14.58
N LEU A 207 -21.57 -15.57 13.83
CA LEU A 207 -20.93 -16.54 12.96
C LEU A 207 -19.42 -16.26 12.92
N TYR A 208 -18.61 -17.32 13.00
CA TYR A 208 -17.20 -17.32 12.59
C TYR A 208 -16.97 -18.51 11.67
N LEU A 209 -16.70 -18.25 10.39
CA LEU A 209 -16.58 -19.27 9.36
C LEU A 209 -15.31 -19.05 8.54
N GLU A 210 -14.50 -20.08 8.44
CA GLU A 210 -13.30 -20.11 7.60
C GLU A 210 -13.54 -20.93 6.33
N TYR A 211 -12.97 -20.47 5.19
CA TYR A 211 -13.01 -21.19 3.92
C TYR A 211 -11.64 -21.19 3.25
N GLU A 212 -11.42 -22.16 2.35
CA GLU A 212 -10.13 -22.33 1.69
C GLU A 212 -9.84 -21.18 0.70
N PHE A 213 -8.60 -20.69 0.68
CA PHE A 213 -8.17 -19.72 -0.32
C PHE A 213 -8.29 -20.35 -1.73
N GLY A 214 -8.93 -19.64 -2.64
CA GLY A 214 -9.24 -20.14 -3.98
C GLY A 214 -10.59 -20.87 -4.10
N THR A 215 -11.44 -20.79 -3.06
CA THR A 215 -12.85 -21.23 -3.13
C THR A 215 -13.54 -20.59 -4.34
N ARG A 216 -14.34 -21.36 -5.04
CA ARG A 216 -15.11 -20.90 -6.21
C ARG A 216 -16.63 -20.89 -5.99
N ASP A 217 -17.10 -21.75 -5.10
CA ASP A 217 -18.51 -21.82 -4.72
C ASP A 217 -18.72 -21.15 -3.36
N PHE A 218 -19.36 -20.00 -3.37
CA PHE A 218 -19.70 -19.20 -2.18
C PHE A 218 -21.14 -19.42 -1.69
N GLY A 219 -21.95 -20.23 -2.38
CA GLY A 219 -23.33 -20.52 -2.00
C GLY A 219 -23.49 -21.02 -0.57
N PRO A 220 -22.75 -22.06 -0.13
CA PRO A 220 -22.81 -22.55 1.26
C PRO A 220 -22.39 -21.50 2.29
N ILE A 221 -21.43 -20.63 1.97
CA ILE A 221 -20.97 -19.55 2.84
C ILE A 221 -22.09 -18.49 2.97
N ALA A 222 -22.69 -18.08 1.85
CA ALA A 222 -23.78 -17.12 1.82
C ALA A 222 -25.01 -17.63 2.61
N ALA A 223 -25.36 -18.89 2.50
CA ALA A 223 -26.45 -19.48 3.29
C ALA A 223 -26.19 -19.34 4.80
N ARG A 224 -24.97 -19.62 5.27
CA ARG A 224 -24.59 -19.46 6.69
C ARG A 224 -24.61 -18.00 7.15
N ILE A 225 -24.22 -17.05 6.27
CA ILE A 225 -24.32 -15.60 6.57
C ILE A 225 -25.78 -15.20 6.74
N LYS A 226 -26.66 -15.61 5.81
CA LYS A 226 -28.10 -15.34 5.87
C LYS A 226 -28.71 -15.91 7.14
N ASP A 227 -28.41 -17.16 7.50
CA ASP A 227 -28.90 -17.80 8.72
C ASP A 227 -28.46 -17.06 9.99
N ALA A 228 -27.23 -16.57 10.02
CA ALA A 228 -26.70 -15.79 11.14
C ALA A 228 -27.36 -14.42 11.28
N ASN A 229 -27.84 -13.82 10.20
CA ASN A 229 -28.56 -12.54 10.12
C ASN A 229 -28.00 -11.45 11.05
N ALA A 230 -26.69 -11.26 11.01
CA ALA A 230 -25.99 -10.32 11.88
C ALA A 230 -26.14 -8.86 11.42
N ASP A 231 -25.97 -7.90 12.33
CA ASP A 231 -26.05 -6.47 12.05
C ASP A 231 -24.85 -5.98 11.21
N LEU A 232 -23.71 -6.68 11.30
CA LEU A 232 -22.49 -6.41 10.56
C LEU A 232 -21.92 -7.70 9.99
N LEU A 233 -21.60 -7.70 8.70
CA LEU A 233 -20.84 -8.76 8.05
C LEU A 233 -19.39 -8.30 7.88
N TRP A 234 -18.42 -9.09 8.38
CA TRP A 234 -17.00 -8.97 8.11
C TRP A 234 -16.59 -10.04 7.11
N VAL A 235 -16.05 -9.62 5.96
CA VAL A 235 -15.48 -10.50 4.94
C VAL A 235 -13.97 -10.35 4.94
N GLY A 236 -13.28 -11.28 5.57
CA GLY A 236 -11.82 -11.37 5.61
C GLY A 236 -11.30 -12.10 4.38
N ALA A 237 -11.17 -11.40 3.26
CA ALA A 237 -10.83 -12.01 1.98
C ALA A 237 -9.96 -11.08 1.12
N LEU A 238 -9.51 -11.59 -0.02
CA LEU A 238 -8.73 -10.86 -1.01
C LEU A 238 -9.47 -10.79 -2.35
N GLY A 239 -9.25 -9.72 -3.09
CA GLY A 239 -9.68 -9.60 -4.47
C GLY A 239 -11.20 -9.65 -4.62
N LEU A 240 -11.71 -10.59 -5.41
CA LEU A 240 -13.13 -10.68 -5.79
C LEU A 240 -14.00 -11.48 -4.81
N ASP A 241 -13.42 -12.19 -3.84
CA ASP A 241 -14.20 -13.06 -2.93
C ASP A 241 -15.37 -12.30 -2.28
N GLY A 242 -15.14 -11.06 -1.87
CA GLY A 242 -16.17 -10.21 -1.29
C GLY A 242 -17.34 -9.95 -2.24
N ASN A 243 -17.06 -9.71 -3.53
CA ASN A 243 -18.09 -9.54 -4.55
C ASN A 243 -18.88 -10.84 -4.75
N LEU A 244 -18.19 -11.98 -4.84
CA LEU A 244 -18.83 -13.29 -5.02
C LEU A 244 -19.71 -13.65 -3.83
N VAL A 245 -19.30 -13.33 -2.59
CA VAL A 245 -20.17 -13.48 -1.40
C VAL A 245 -21.43 -12.64 -1.54
N LEU A 246 -21.33 -11.37 -1.96
CA LEU A 246 -22.50 -10.49 -2.13
C LEU A 246 -23.42 -10.95 -3.24
N GLU A 247 -22.88 -11.45 -4.37
CA GLU A 247 -23.67 -12.03 -5.46
C GLU A 247 -24.48 -13.24 -5.00
N GLU A 248 -23.89 -14.15 -4.23
CA GLU A 248 -24.62 -15.32 -3.68
C GLU A 248 -25.65 -14.91 -2.62
N LEU A 249 -25.36 -13.93 -1.77
CA LEU A 249 -26.35 -13.39 -0.84
C LEU A 249 -27.56 -12.80 -1.54
N LYS A 250 -27.33 -12.09 -2.66
CA LYS A 250 -28.41 -11.57 -3.52
C LYS A 250 -29.25 -12.69 -4.13
N ARG A 251 -28.64 -13.80 -4.59
CA ARG A 251 -29.38 -14.97 -5.10
C ARG A 251 -30.27 -15.59 -4.03
N LEU A 252 -29.89 -15.42 -2.76
CA LEU A 252 -30.69 -15.86 -1.60
C LEU A 252 -31.72 -14.80 -1.15
N ASP A 253 -31.88 -13.69 -1.88
CA ASP A 253 -32.72 -12.56 -1.50
C ASP A 253 -32.37 -12.03 -0.09
N TYR A 254 -31.07 -11.84 0.15
CA TYR A 254 -30.55 -11.32 1.41
C TYR A 254 -29.54 -10.20 1.17
N THR A 255 -29.74 -9.09 1.85
CA THR A 255 -28.79 -7.95 1.87
C THR A 255 -28.28 -7.74 3.29
N PRO A 256 -26.95 -7.81 3.52
CA PRO A 256 -26.40 -7.49 4.84
C PRO A 256 -26.70 -6.05 5.24
N ARG A 257 -27.09 -5.82 6.50
CA ARG A 257 -27.38 -4.46 7.02
C ARG A 257 -26.15 -3.55 7.00
N ARG A 258 -24.96 -4.11 7.22
CA ARG A 258 -23.65 -3.48 7.02
C ARG A 258 -22.67 -4.54 6.63
N HIS A 259 -21.73 -4.20 5.74
CA HIS A 259 -20.69 -5.15 5.36
C HIS A 259 -19.33 -4.46 5.22
N TYR A 260 -18.30 -5.10 5.72
CA TYR A 260 -16.91 -4.70 5.63
C TYR A 260 -16.11 -5.76 4.89
N HIS A 261 -15.23 -5.31 4.00
CA HIS A 261 -14.36 -6.17 3.20
C HIS A 261 -12.90 -5.80 3.47
N LEU A 262 -12.10 -6.78 3.88
CA LEU A 262 -10.75 -6.52 4.39
C LEU A 262 -9.78 -6.08 3.27
N PHE A 263 -9.67 -6.86 2.18
CA PHE A 263 -8.79 -6.56 1.05
C PHE A 263 -9.55 -6.71 -0.28
N PRO A 264 -10.61 -5.94 -0.51
CA PRO A 264 -11.42 -6.09 -1.71
C PRO A 264 -10.67 -5.63 -2.97
N ALA A 265 -11.05 -6.17 -4.14
CA ALA A 265 -10.72 -5.55 -5.41
C ALA A 265 -11.44 -4.20 -5.49
N PRO A 266 -10.71 -3.05 -5.52
CA PRO A 266 -11.31 -1.75 -5.25
C PRO A 266 -12.33 -1.34 -6.31
N GLY A 267 -12.07 -1.60 -7.57
CA GLY A 267 -12.97 -1.25 -8.67
C GLY A 267 -14.25 -2.06 -8.67
N PRO A 268 -14.18 -3.40 -8.75
CA PRO A 268 -15.36 -4.25 -8.68
C PRO A 268 -16.22 -3.99 -7.43
N MET A 269 -15.61 -3.75 -6.29
CA MET A 269 -16.36 -3.44 -5.06
C MET A 269 -17.02 -2.06 -5.13
N ALA A 270 -16.35 -1.04 -5.69
CA ALA A 270 -16.92 0.31 -5.78
C ALA A 270 -18.09 0.40 -6.76
N THR A 271 -18.08 -0.39 -7.83
CA THR A 271 -19.05 -0.28 -8.94
C THR A 271 -20.19 -1.29 -8.91
N ALA A 272 -20.05 -2.36 -8.11
CA ALA A 272 -21.12 -3.36 -8.00
C ALA A 272 -22.35 -2.80 -7.28
N GLN A 273 -23.53 -3.02 -7.84
CA GLN A 273 -24.78 -2.56 -7.25
C GLN A 273 -25.06 -3.18 -5.87
N ASP A 274 -24.61 -4.41 -5.68
CA ASP A 274 -24.80 -5.17 -4.43
C ASP A 274 -23.80 -4.75 -3.34
N ALA A 275 -22.76 -3.98 -3.71
CA ALA A 275 -21.74 -3.49 -2.80
C ALA A 275 -21.96 -2.02 -2.39
N LYS A 276 -23.15 -1.48 -2.58
CA LYS A 276 -23.48 -0.14 -2.08
C LYS A 276 -23.19 -0.05 -0.58
N LEU A 277 -22.54 1.06 -0.19
CA LEU A 277 -22.14 1.33 1.19
C LEU A 277 -21.16 0.29 1.79
N ALA A 278 -20.50 -0.52 0.95
CA ALA A 278 -19.42 -1.40 1.39
C ALA A 278 -18.37 -0.61 2.18
N LEU A 279 -17.91 -1.19 3.27
CA LEU A 279 -16.84 -0.61 4.09
C LEU A 279 -15.53 -1.34 3.81
N SER A 280 -14.43 -0.62 3.91
CA SER A 280 -13.08 -1.17 3.91
C SER A 280 -12.12 -0.22 4.64
N HIS A 281 -10.86 -0.62 4.80
CA HIS A 281 -9.82 0.28 5.27
C HIS A 281 -9.04 0.87 4.09
N THR A 282 -8.36 1.99 4.36
CA THR A 282 -7.45 2.63 3.41
C THR A 282 -6.38 3.44 4.12
N PHE A 283 -5.32 3.81 3.40
CA PHE A 283 -4.31 4.76 3.85
C PHE A 283 -4.37 6.08 3.07
N LEU A 284 -4.93 6.06 1.87
CA LEU A 284 -5.06 7.22 0.99
C LEU A 284 -6.28 7.06 0.10
N GLU A 285 -6.97 8.18 -0.15
CA GLU A 285 -8.01 8.30 -1.17
C GLU A 285 -7.85 9.61 -1.95
N GLU A 286 -8.48 9.74 -3.11
CA GLU A 286 -8.30 10.88 -4.01
C GLU A 286 -9.24 12.05 -3.69
N HIS A 287 -9.20 12.51 -2.43
CA HIS A 287 -9.95 13.68 -1.98
C HIS A 287 -9.17 14.41 -0.85
N PRO A 288 -9.49 15.66 -0.53
CA PRO A 288 -8.92 16.33 0.66
C PRO A 288 -9.20 15.54 1.95
N PRO A 289 -8.24 15.46 2.89
CA PRO A 289 -6.98 16.20 2.89
C PRO A 289 -5.84 15.54 2.11
N PHE A 290 -6.01 14.34 1.57
CA PHE A 290 -4.92 13.60 0.90
C PHE A 290 -4.41 14.32 -0.35
N THR A 291 -5.32 14.85 -1.18
CA THR A 291 -4.97 15.59 -2.40
C THR A 291 -4.33 16.95 -2.15
N ASN A 292 -4.30 17.41 -0.89
CA ASN A 292 -3.53 18.60 -0.51
C ASN A 292 -2.02 18.34 -0.54
N ASN A 293 -1.60 17.07 -0.58
CA ASN A 293 -0.20 16.70 -0.82
C ASN A 293 0.08 16.73 -2.33
N PRO A 294 0.95 17.66 -2.84
CA PRO A 294 1.23 17.76 -4.28
C PRO A 294 1.82 16.49 -4.88
N ALA A 295 2.60 15.73 -4.11
CA ALA A 295 3.17 14.46 -4.58
C ALA A 295 2.08 13.40 -4.78
N ALA A 296 1.07 13.35 -3.88
CA ALA A 296 -0.07 12.45 -4.03
C ALA A 296 -0.92 12.82 -5.26
N ALA A 297 -1.19 14.12 -5.46
CA ALA A 297 -1.95 14.60 -6.61
C ALA A 297 -1.22 14.32 -7.94
N LYS A 298 0.09 14.56 -7.99
CA LYS A 298 0.91 14.24 -9.16
C LYS A 298 0.91 12.74 -9.46
N PHE A 299 1.11 11.92 -8.44
CA PHE A 299 1.10 10.46 -8.59
C PHE A 299 -0.26 9.97 -9.10
N ALA A 300 -1.37 10.45 -8.55
CA ALA A 300 -2.71 10.08 -9.01
C ALA A 300 -2.90 10.37 -10.51
N THR A 301 -2.49 11.54 -10.98
CA THR A 301 -2.56 11.90 -12.42
C THR A 301 -1.79 10.92 -13.30
N LEU A 302 -0.55 10.59 -12.94
CA LEU A 302 0.29 9.65 -13.69
C LEU A 302 -0.27 8.21 -13.62
N TYR A 303 -0.77 7.83 -12.46
CA TYR A 303 -1.33 6.51 -12.23
C TYR A 303 -2.60 6.28 -13.06
N HIS A 304 -3.54 7.25 -13.10
CA HIS A 304 -4.75 7.18 -13.92
C HIS A 304 -4.40 6.88 -15.38
N GLU A 305 -3.45 7.63 -15.95
CA GLU A 305 -3.03 7.45 -17.34
C GLU A 305 -2.46 6.04 -17.58
N ARG A 306 -1.55 5.60 -16.70
CA ARG A 306 -0.87 4.30 -16.85
C ARG A 306 -1.79 3.13 -16.58
N ALA A 307 -2.65 3.21 -15.56
CA ALA A 307 -3.62 2.18 -15.23
C ALA A 307 -4.63 2.00 -16.37
N ALA A 308 -5.13 3.10 -16.96
CA ALA A 308 -6.01 3.04 -18.12
C ALA A 308 -5.33 2.37 -19.33
N LYS A 309 -4.08 2.73 -19.64
CA LYS A 309 -3.31 2.11 -20.73
C LYS A 309 -3.04 0.62 -20.48
N ALA A 310 -2.88 0.22 -19.23
CA ALA A 310 -2.69 -1.18 -18.83
C ALA A 310 -4.01 -1.98 -18.76
N GLY A 311 -5.14 -1.37 -19.04
CA GLY A 311 -6.46 -2.02 -19.00
C GLY A 311 -6.96 -2.31 -17.58
N VAL A 312 -6.46 -1.58 -16.57
CA VAL A 312 -6.95 -1.70 -15.19
C VAL A 312 -8.36 -1.11 -15.13
N PRO A 313 -9.38 -1.86 -14.71
CA PRO A 313 -10.77 -1.39 -14.74
C PRO A 313 -11.06 -0.21 -13.81
N TYR A 314 -10.29 -0.11 -12.71
CA TYR A 314 -10.39 0.97 -11.72
C TYR A 314 -9.07 1.73 -11.66
N THR A 315 -9.08 2.92 -12.22
CA THR A 315 -7.86 3.71 -12.43
C THR A 315 -7.49 4.62 -11.27
N ASN A 316 -8.33 4.76 -10.25
CA ASN A 316 -7.98 5.55 -9.06
C ASN A 316 -6.89 4.85 -8.25
N VAL A 317 -6.07 5.64 -7.59
CA VAL A 317 -5.04 5.14 -6.66
C VAL A 317 -5.72 4.38 -5.52
N ASP A 318 -5.40 3.12 -5.40
CA ASP A 318 -5.87 2.28 -4.30
C ASP A 318 -4.81 2.14 -3.19
N THR A 319 -5.18 1.44 -2.14
CA THR A 319 -4.31 1.17 -0.98
C THR A 319 -3.00 0.47 -1.37
N GLN A 320 -3.03 -0.41 -2.39
CA GLN A 320 -1.84 -1.16 -2.83
C GLN A 320 -0.90 -0.26 -3.64
N ALA A 321 -1.44 0.52 -4.58
CA ALA A 321 -0.67 1.48 -5.34
C ALA A 321 -0.07 2.56 -4.43
N ALA A 322 -0.83 3.08 -3.47
CA ALA A 322 -0.36 4.06 -2.50
C ALA A 322 0.78 3.52 -1.63
N GLY A 323 0.64 2.30 -1.09
CA GLY A 323 1.69 1.63 -0.30
C GLY A 323 2.93 1.33 -1.13
N SER A 324 2.77 0.91 -2.39
CA SER A 324 3.89 0.69 -3.30
C SER A 324 4.67 1.99 -3.57
N TYR A 325 3.98 3.10 -3.83
CA TYR A 325 4.63 4.40 -4.02
C TYR A 325 5.38 4.85 -2.76
N ALA A 326 4.79 4.65 -1.60
CA ALA A 326 5.42 4.95 -0.31
C ALA A 326 6.70 4.12 -0.09
N ALA A 327 6.74 2.84 -0.52
CA ALA A 327 7.94 2.01 -0.44
C ALA A 327 9.11 2.61 -1.23
N TRP A 328 8.85 3.10 -2.42
CA TRP A 328 9.85 3.78 -3.23
C TRP A 328 10.29 5.11 -2.61
N GLN A 329 9.36 5.88 -2.05
CA GLN A 329 9.70 7.11 -1.32
C GLN A 329 10.59 6.84 -0.10
N MET A 330 10.36 5.73 0.61
CA MET A 330 11.20 5.33 1.75
C MET A 330 12.63 5.00 1.30
N LEU A 331 12.76 4.24 0.21
CA LEU A 331 14.07 3.88 -0.34
C LEU A 331 14.84 5.12 -0.81
N ASP A 332 14.19 5.96 -1.60
CA ASP A 332 14.75 7.22 -2.09
C ASP A 332 15.21 8.13 -0.95
N ALA A 333 14.35 8.34 0.06
CA ALA A 333 14.67 9.16 1.22
C ALA A 333 15.90 8.65 1.97
N ALA A 334 15.98 7.33 2.20
CA ALA A 334 17.12 6.73 2.89
C ALA A 334 18.43 6.89 2.09
N VAL A 335 18.40 6.56 0.80
CA VAL A 335 19.58 6.67 -0.09
C VAL A 335 20.03 8.14 -0.21
N THR A 336 19.11 9.06 -0.44
CA THR A 336 19.39 10.48 -0.58
C THR A 336 19.97 11.10 0.69
N ALA A 337 19.39 10.75 1.85
CA ALA A 337 19.85 11.30 3.13
C ALA A 337 21.21 10.74 3.57
N THR A 338 21.46 9.44 3.37
CA THR A 338 22.72 8.80 3.74
C THR A 338 23.83 8.98 2.71
N LYS A 339 23.47 9.34 1.45
CA LYS A 339 24.36 9.34 0.29
C LYS A 339 25.09 8.00 0.12
N SER A 340 24.40 6.89 0.40
CA SER A 340 24.97 5.55 0.46
C SER A 340 24.03 4.52 -0.16
N LEU A 341 24.60 3.40 -0.62
CA LEU A 341 23.90 2.16 -0.98
C LEU A 341 24.19 1.03 0.04
N ASP A 342 24.83 1.36 1.16
CA ASP A 342 25.10 0.38 2.21
C ASP A 342 23.82 0.03 2.98
N ASP A 343 23.40 -1.20 2.91
CA ASP A 343 22.13 -1.68 3.48
C ASP A 343 22.01 -1.41 4.99
N LYS A 344 23.12 -1.51 5.75
CA LYS A 344 23.12 -1.26 7.19
C LYS A 344 22.97 0.22 7.50
N ALA A 345 23.64 1.08 6.73
CA ALA A 345 23.51 2.53 6.87
C ALA A 345 22.10 2.99 6.57
N LEU A 346 21.47 2.47 5.48
CA LEU A 346 20.09 2.76 5.12
C LEU A 346 19.10 2.30 6.21
N ALA A 347 19.24 1.07 6.68
CA ALA A 347 18.41 0.52 7.76
C ALA A 347 18.54 1.30 9.07
N GLN A 348 19.75 1.70 9.45
CA GLN A 348 19.98 2.52 10.63
C GLN A 348 19.34 3.91 10.51
N TRP A 349 19.42 4.50 9.32
CA TRP A 349 18.80 5.80 9.07
C TRP A 349 17.28 5.71 9.18
N LEU A 350 16.65 4.72 8.53
CA LEU A 350 15.19 4.51 8.60
C LEU A 350 14.70 4.36 10.04
N ARG A 351 15.37 3.56 10.87
CA ARG A 351 14.99 3.37 12.28
C ARG A 351 15.08 4.63 13.14
N LYS A 352 15.92 5.60 12.75
CA LYS A 352 16.16 6.82 13.53
C LYS A 352 15.39 8.03 13.03
N ASN A 353 14.83 7.95 11.83
CA ASN A 353 14.23 9.09 11.16
C ASN A 353 12.79 8.82 10.77
N GLN A 354 12.05 9.90 10.57
CA GLN A 354 10.70 9.86 10.00
C GLN A 354 10.80 10.07 8.50
N VAL A 355 9.96 9.35 7.75
CA VAL A 355 9.87 9.51 6.30
C VAL A 355 8.49 10.06 5.94
N GLN A 356 8.47 11.22 5.30
CA GLN A 356 7.23 11.77 4.76
C GLN A 356 6.91 11.10 3.43
N THR A 357 5.73 10.50 3.33
CA THR A 357 5.24 9.81 2.12
C THR A 357 3.89 10.37 1.69
N ILE A 358 3.37 9.88 0.55
CA ILE A 358 2.02 10.25 0.09
C ILE A 358 0.92 9.75 1.02
N VAL A 359 1.13 8.67 1.75
CA VAL A 359 0.13 8.11 2.68
C VAL A 359 0.23 8.68 4.09
N GLY A 360 1.28 9.43 4.37
CA GLY A 360 1.54 10.05 5.66
C GLY A 360 2.99 9.93 6.11
N ARG A 361 3.21 10.15 7.39
CA ARG A 361 4.53 10.12 8.01
C ARG A 361 4.80 8.75 8.61
N PHE A 362 5.82 8.08 8.10
CA PHE A 362 6.27 6.80 8.63
C PHE A 362 7.30 6.95 9.73
N ARG A 363 7.20 6.10 10.75
CA ARG A 363 8.21 5.84 11.78
C ARG A 363 8.44 4.34 11.86
N PHE A 364 9.65 3.97 12.26
CA PHE A 364 10.06 2.56 12.34
C PHE A 364 10.62 2.22 13.74
N ASP A 365 10.11 2.92 14.75
CA ASP A 365 10.55 2.87 16.15
C ASP A 365 9.75 1.87 17.01
N GLY A 366 8.76 1.23 16.45
CA GLY A 366 7.97 0.19 17.11
C GLY A 366 8.54 -1.24 16.92
N PRO A 367 7.85 -2.24 17.48
CA PRO A 367 8.26 -3.65 17.36
C PRO A 367 8.39 -4.07 15.89
N ASN A 368 9.50 -4.75 15.55
CA ASN A 368 9.79 -5.21 14.18
C ASN A 368 9.75 -4.08 13.13
N ASN A 369 10.17 -2.88 13.49
CA ASN A 369 10.13 -1.68 12.62
C ASN A 369 8.72 -1.25 12.18
N TYR A 370 7.66 -1.65 12.89
CA TYR A 370 6.33 -1.12 12.68
C TYR A 370 6.08 0.07 13.60
N GLY A 371 5.73 1.20 13.02
CA GLY A 371 5.37 2.42 13.74
C GLY A 371 3.86 2.58 13.91
N ASP A 372 3.36 3.77 13.63
CA ASP A 372 1.94 4.08 13.78
C ASP A 372 1.05 3.31 12.78
N ASP A 373 -0.17 3.00 13.20
CA ASP A 373 -1.24 2.61 12.30
C ASP A 373 -1.86 3.87 11.67
N LEU A 374 -1.82 3.95 10.35
CA LEU A 374 -2.43 5.03 9.58
C LEU A 374 -3.71 4.59 8.86
N SER A 375 -4.34 3.51 9.30
CA SER A 375 -5.59 3.02 8.73
C SER A 375 -6.75 3.99 8.94
N ARG A 376 -7.62 4.09 7.94
CA ARG A 376 -8.88 4.83 7.96
C ARG A 376 -9.99 3.93 7.44
N VAL A 377 -11.21 4.23 7.80
CA VAL A 377 -12.38 3.53 7.24
C VAL A 377 -12.91 4.33 6.07
N LYS A 378 -13.09 3.64 4.95
CA LYS A 378 -13.74 4.15 3.74
C LYS A 378 -15.05 3.42 3.47
N GLN A 379 -15.93 4.10 2.75
CA GLN A 379 -17.23 3.56 2.34
C GLN A 379 -17.46 3.83 0.85
N VAL A 380 -18.11 2.91 0.17
CA VAL A 380 -18.60 3.15 -1.19
C VAL A 380 -19.81 4.07 -1.14
N GLN A 381 -19.68 5.28 -1.68
CA GLN A 381 -20.76 6.24 -1.84
C GLN A 381 -20.80 6.71 -3.30
N ASP A 382 -21.96 6.64 -3.94
CA ASP A 382 -22.16 7.00 -5.35
C ASP A 382 -21.15 6.36 -6.32
N GLY A 383 -20.83 5.07 -6.09
CA GLY A 383 -19.91 4.29 -6.92
C GLY A 383 -18.43 4.64 -6.73
N LYS A 384 -18.08 5.38 -5.69
CA LYS A 384 -16.71 5.77 -5.36
C LYS A 384 -16.35 5.45 -3.92
N TRP A 385 -15.10 5.18 -3.68
CA TRP A 385 -14.57 5.09 -2.32
C TRP A 385 -14.35 6.49 -1.75
N VAL A 386 -14.86 6.72 -0.54
CA VAL A 386 -14.60 7.94 0.23
C VAL A 386 -14.26 7.58 1.67
N VAL A 387 -13.28 8.24 2.28
CA VAL A 387 -13.01 8.08 3.71
C VAL A 387 -14.16 8.71 4.51
N VAL A 388 -14.63 7.97 5.50
CA VAL A 388 -15.73 8.36 6.38
C VAL A 388 -15.30 8.41 7.86
N TRP A 389 -14.14 7.82 8.20
CA TRP A 389 -13.61 7.78 9.57
C TRP A 389 -12.09 7.63 9.59
N PRO A 390 -11.35 8.30 10.51
CA PRO A 390 -11.87 9.32 11.42
C PRO A 390 -12.24 10.62 10.70
N LYS A 391 -12.97 11.53 11.37
CA LYS A 391 -13.58 12.72 10.75
C LYS A 391 -12.59 13.68 10.09
N GLU A 392 -11.40 13.81 10.65
CA GLU A 392 -10.35 14.70 10.12
C GLU A 392 -9.79 14.27 8.76
N PHE A 393 -10.01 12.99 8.38
CA PHE A 393 -9.65 12.45 7.08
C PHE A 393 -10.84 12.20 6.16
N ALA A 394 -12.05 12.40 6.66
CA ALA A 394 -13.26 12.19 5.86
C ALA A 394 -13.28 13.12 4.64
N ALA A 395 -13.81 12.61 3.53
CA ALA A 395 -14.05 13.45 2.36
C ALA A 395 -14.99 14.61 2.72
N PRO A 396 -14.84 15.79 2.10
CA PRO A 396 -15.71 16.94 2.37
C PRO A 396 -17.20 16.56 2.26
N GLY A 397 -17.94 16.73 3.36
CA GLY A 397 -19.36 16.38 3.43
C GLY A 397 -19.67 14.88 3.61
N ALA A 398 -18.68 14.00 3.51
CA ALA A 398 -18.90 12.58 3.72
C ALA A 398 -19.09 12.24 5.21
N ARG A 399 -19.94 11.26 5.43
CA ARG A 399 -20.19 10.65 6.74
C ARG A 399 -20.46 9.16 6.53
N LEU A 400 -20.30 8.36 7.57
CA LEU A 400 -20.70 6.98 7.51
C LEU A 400 -22.22 6.90 7.33
N LEU A 401 -22.66 6.44 6.16
CA LEU A 401 -24.06 6.28 5.84
C LEU A 401 -24.57 4.93 6.41
N PRO A 402 -25.79 4.90 6.99
CA PRO A 402 -26.45 3.65 7.33
C PRO A 402 -26.85 2.93 6.05
N GLN A 403 -26.84 1.61 6.09
CA GLN A 403 -27.51 0.77 5.08
C GLN A 403 -28.97 0.57 5.41
#